data_36493d0cf59292570b233c8760040d08
#
_entry.id   36493d0cf59292570b233c8760040d08
#
_cell.length_a   1.000
_cell.length_b   1.000
_cell.length_c   1.000
_cell.angle_alpha   90.00
_cell.angle_beta   90.00
_cell.angle_gamma   90.00
#
_symmetry.space_group_name_H-M   'P 1'
#
loop_
_entity.id
_entity.type
_entity.pdbx_description
1 polymer ?
#
loop_
_entity_poly.entity_id
_entity_poly.type
_entity_poly.pdbx_seq_one_letter_code
_entity_poly.pdbx_strand_id
1 'polypeptide(L)'
;HAVKRLFEITQELGRETFISTEVGQHQMWAAQYFGFDKPNRWMTSGGLGTMGYGLPAAMGVQIAHPDALCIDIAGEASILMNIQEMGTLAQYRLPVKVFILNNEYMGMVRQWQELLHGSRYSESYSAALPDFVKLAESFHAKGLRATEADQLDDVIREMIAHPGPVIADICVDQKENVFPMIPSGAAHNEMILAAGQQGGVAGVTDEGKVLV
;
A
#
# COMPACT_ATOMS: atom_id res chain seq x y z
N HIS A 1 5.96 -3.50 9.67
CA HIS A 1 5.35 -4.52 10.52
C HIS A 1 4.09 -5.09 9.87
N ALA A 2 3.09 -4.27 9.53
CA ALA A 2 1.78 -4.72 9.04
C ALA A 2 1.85 -5.65 7.82
N VAL A 3 2.62 -5.30 6.78
CA VAL A 3 2.80 -6.13 5.58
C VAL A 3 3.43 -7.49 5.92
N LYS A 4 4.43 -7.51 6.81
CA LYS A 4 5.07 -8.75 7.24
C LYS A 4 4.07 -9.67 7.96
N ARG A 5 3.24 -9.11 8.86
CA ARG A 5 2.20 -9.89 9.55
C ARG A 5 1.15 -10.42 8.57
N LEU A 6 0.74 -9.58 7.60
CA LEU A 6 -0.15 -10.03 6.53
C LEU A 6 0.42 -11.23 5.79
N PHE A 7 1.70 -11.16 5.38
CA PHE A 7 2.38 -12.28 4.73
C PHE A 7 2.40 -13.53 5.61
N GLU A 8 2.84 -13.42 6.86
CA GLU A 8 2.95 -14.56 7.79
C GLU A 8 1.59 -15.26 7.98
N ILE A 9 0.51 -14.49 8.17
CA ILE A 9 -0.85 -15.05 8.34
C ILE A 9 -1.34 -15.71 7.04
N THR A 10 -1.05 -15.16 5.87
CA THR A 10 -1.41 -15.82 4.60
C THR A 10 -0.68 -17.14 4.41
N GLN A 11 0.59 -17.24 4.85
CA GLN A 11 1.35 -18.50 4.84
C GLN A 11 0.79 -19.53 5.83
N GLU A 12 0.44 -19.11 7.05
CA GLU A 12 -0.20 -19.97 8.06
C GLU A 12 -1.49 -20.61 7.51
N LEU A 13 -2.28 -19.86 6.76
CA LEU A 13 -3.55 -20.31 6.20
C LEU A 13 -3.39 -21.19 4.96
N GLY A 14 -2.24 -21.19 4.30
CA GLY A 14 -1.91 -22.03 3.16
C GLY A 14 -2.79 -21.83 1.92
N ARG A 15 -3.48 -20.68 1.81
CA ARG A 15 -4.34 -20.37 0.65
C ARG A 15 -3.52 -19.86 -0.51
N GLU A 16 -3.92 -20.19 -1.74
CA GLU A 16 -3.38 -19.55 -2.93
C GLU A 16 -3.69 -18.07 -2.89
N THR A 17 -2.64 -17.24 -2.83
CA THR A 17 -2.76 -15.80 -2.59
C THR A 17 -2.17 -15.01 -3.74
N PHE A 18 -2.92 -14.00 -4.18
CA PHE A 18 -2.49 -13.00 -5.15
C PHE A 18 -2.50 -11.63 -4.50
N ILE A 19 -1.46 -10.86 -4.76
CA ILE A 19 -1.32 -9.49 -4.26
C ILE A 19 -1.36 -8.53 -5.45
N SER A 20 -2.24 -7.53 -5.37
CA SER A 20 -2.09 -6.30 -6.13
C SER A 20 -1.60 -5.19 -5.22
N THR A 21 -1.04 -4.16 -5.79
CA THR A 21 -0.70 -2.97 -5.04
C THR A 21 -1.16 -1.71 -5.74
N GLU A 22 -1.61 -0.78 -4.94
CA GLU A 22 -1.63 0.62 -5.33
C GLU A 22 -0.19 1.16 -5.38
N VAL A 23 -0.01 2.46 -5.70
CA VAL A 23 1.31 3.06 -5.85
C VAL A 23 1.61 4.05 -4.72
N GLY A 24 2.76 3.87 -4.08
CA GLY A 24 3.23 4.67 -2.95
C GLY A 24 4.21 3.91 -2.05
N GLN A 25 4.40 4.37 -0.82
CA GLN A 25 5.24 3.67 0.17
C GLN A 25 4.76 2.24 0.42
N HIS A 26 3.45 2.01 0.50
CA HIS A 26 2.83 0.70 0.69
C HIS A 26 3.23 -0.30 -0.40
N GLN A 27 3.37 0.13 -1.66
CA GLN A 27 3.88 -0.68 -2.77
C GLN A 27 5.31 -1.16 -2.50
N MET A 28 6.16 -0.25 -2.04
CA MET A 28 7.57 -0.56 -1.77
C MET A 28 7.71 -1.46 -0.54
N TRP A 29 6.95 -1.22 0.52
CA TRP A 29 6.92 -2.11 1.68
C TRP A 29 6.35 -3.49 1.34
N ALA A 30 5.36 -3.56 0.45
CA ALA A 30 4.86 -4.84 -0.04
C ALA A 30 5.97 -5.61 -0.79
N ALA A 31 6.73 -4.92 -1.66
CA ALA A 31 7.87 -5.54 -2.36
C ALA A 31 8.99 -6.00 -1.40
N GLN A 32 9.19 -5.31 -0.28
CA GLN A 32 10.24 -5.65 0.69
C GLN A 32 9.86 -6.77 1.66
N TYR A 33 8.58 -6.83 2.05
CA TYR A 33 8.16 -7.64 3.20
C TYR A 33 7.11 -8.71 2.89
N PHE A 34 6.57 -8.75 1.67
CA PHE A 34 5.69 -9.83 1.23
C PHE A 34 6.48 -10.78 0.33
N GLY A 35 6.66 -12.03 0.77
CA GLY A 35 7.40 -13.04 0.02
C GLY A 35 6.56 -13.71 -1.07
N PHE A 36 7.18 -14.00 -2.22
CA PHE A 36 6.57 -14.72 -3.34
C PHE A 36 7.42 -15.91 -3.73
N ASP A 37 6.84 -17.08 -3.76
CA ASP A 37 7.47 -18.36 -4.15
C ASP A 37 7.00 -18.86 -5.52
N LYS A 38 6.02 -18.19 -6.12
CA LYS A 38 5.43 -18.54 -7.43
C LYS A 38 5.37 -17.32 -8.34
N PRO A 39 5.58 -17.50 -9.66
CA PRO A 39 5.43 -16.41 -10.62
C PRO A 39 3.97 -15.97 -10.72
N ASN A 40 3.77 -14.75 -11.25
CA ASN A 40 2.44 -14.17 -11.52
C ASN A 40 1.52 -14.10 -10.28
N ARG A 41 2.10 -13.80 -9.11
CA ARG A 41 1.36 -13.59 -7.85
C ARG A 41 1.38 -12.14 -7.38
N TRP A 42 2.05 -11.29 -8.14
CA TRP A 42 2.25 -9.86 -7.85
C TRP A 42 1.80 -9.02 -9.04
N MET A 43 0.78 -8.18 -8.86
CA MET A 43 0.31 -7.22 -9.85
C MET A 43 0.57 -5.81 -9.35
N THR A 44 1.42 -5.08 -10.03
CA THR A 44 1.81 -3.73 -9.62
C THR A 44 2.17 -2.85 -10.80
N SER A 45 1.85 -1.57 -10.73
CA SER A 45 2.30 -0.57 -11.70
C SER A 45 3.71 -0.09 -11.35
N GLY A 46 4.74 -0.95 -11.57
CA GLY A 46 6.12 -0.67 -11.19
C GLY A 46 6.89 0.22 -12.18
N GLY A 47 6.42 0.34 -13.41
CA GLY A 47 7.05 1.18 -14.45
C GLY A 47 6.52 2.61 -14.44
N LEU A 48 5.26 2.80 -14.80
CA LEU A 48 4.64 4.13 -14.83
C LEU A 48 4.25 4.65 -13.44
N GLY A 49 3.92 3.76 -12.51
CA GLY A 49 3.51 4.16 -11.16
C GLY A 49 2.10 4.73 -11.11
N THR A 50 1.14 4.03 -11.70
CA THR A 50 -0.26 4.48 -11.78
C THR A 50 -0.97 4.24 -10.45
N MET A 51 -1.25 5.29 -9.70
CA MET A 51 -2.16 5.23 -8.56
C MET A 51 -3.59 4.87 -9.04
N GLY A 52 -4.29 4.02 -8.26
CA GLY A 52 -5.60 3.48 -8.68
C GLY A 52 -5.53 2.18 -9.49
N TYR A 53 -4.34 1.61 -9.68
CA TYR A 53 -4.17 0.34 -10.41
C TYR A 53 -4.58 -0.88 -9.59
N GLY A 54 -4.34 -0.88 -8.28
CA GLY A 54 -4.38 -2.06 -7.42
C GLY A 54 -5.75 -2.70 -7.32
N LEU A 55 -6.78 -1.92 -7.01
CA LEU A 55 -8.15 -2.43 -6.83
C LEU A 55 -8.71 -3.07 -8.12
N PRO A 56 -8.69 -2.42 -9.29
CA PRO A 56 -9.16 -3.04 -10.53
C PRO A 56 -8.30 -4.26 -10.94
N ALA A 57 -7.00 -4.27 -10.62
CA ALA A 57 -6.16 -5.44 -10.88
C ALA A 57 -6.55 -6.63 -9.98
N ALA A 58 -6.78 -6.41 -8.67
CA ALA A 58 -7.27 -7.43 -7.75
C ALA A 58 -8.62 -8.01 -8.22
N MET A 59 -9.51 -7.15 -8.68
CA MET A 59 -10.81 -7.55 -9.22
C MET A 59 -10.65 -8.48 -10.43
N GLY A 60 -9.79 -8.13 -11.38
CA GLY A 60 -9.51 -8.94 -12.56
C GLY A 60 -8.94 -10.32 -12.18
N VAL A 61 -8.01 -10.35 -11.22
CA VAL A 61 -7.45 -11.60 -10.71
C VAL A 61 -8.51 -12.44 -10.00
N GLN A 62 -9.37 -11.83 -9.19
CA GLN A 62 -10.43 -12.57 -8.48
C GLN A 62 -11.42 -13.22 -9.44
N ILE A 63 -11.72 -12.56 -10.57
CA ILE A 63 -12.56 -13.15 -11.63
C ILE A 63 -11.85 -14.35 -12.27
N ALA A 64 -10.56 -14.24 -12.54
CA ALA A 64 -9.78 -15.31 -13.16
C ALA A 64 -9.50 -16.48 -12.21
N HIS A 65 -9.43 -16.21 -10.90
CA HIS A 65 -9.11 -17.17 -9.84
C HIS A 65 -10.14 -17.08 -8.70
N PRO A 66 -11.38 -17.55 -8.89
CA PRO A 66 -12.50 -17.33 -7.96
C PRO A 66 -12.26 -17.90 -6.56
N ASP A 67 -11.48 -18.97 -6.43
CA ASP A 67 -11.20 -19.65 -5.16
C ASP A 67 -9.96 -19.10 -4.43
N ALA A 68 -9.19 -18.24 -5.10
CA ALA A 68 -7.98 -17.66 -4.53
C ALA A 68 -8.28 -16.52 -3.54
N LEU A 69 -7.31 -16.21 -2.70
CA LEU A 69 -7.31 -15.02 -1.87
C LEU A 69 -6.65 -13.88 -2.65
N CYS A 70 -7.42 -12.87 -3.01
CA CYS A 70 -6.91 -11.67 -3.69
C CYS A 70 -6.89 -10.50 -2.71
N ILE A 71 -5.71 -9.91 -2.51
CA ILE A 71 -5.50 -8.78 -1.59
C ILE A 71 -4.89 -7.62 -2.36
N ASP A 72 -5.50 -6.45 -2.26
CA ASP A 72 -4.93 -5.18 -2.71
C ASP A 72 -4.28 -4.48 -1.51
N ILE A 73 -2.96 -4.28 -1.57
CA ILE A 73 -2.22 -3.48 -0.58
C ILE A 73 -2.21 -2.03 -1.07
N ALA A 74 -2.94 -1.18 -0.38
CA ALA A 74 -3.25 0.17 -0.79
C ALA A 74 -2.72 1.23 0.19
N GLY A 75 -2.61 2.45 -0.29
CA GLY A 75 -2.56 3.66 0.54
C GLY A 75 -3.90 4.38 0.49
N GLU A 76 -4.18 5.22 1.49
CA GLU A 76 -5.48 5.90 1.63
C GLU A 76 -5.79 6.84 0.45
N ALA A 77 -4.79 7.49 -0.12
CA ALA A 77 -5.00 8.39 -1.25
C ALA A 77 -5.13 7.64 -2.59
N SER A 78 -4.35 6.57 -2.77
CA SER A 78 -4.33 5.83 -4.04
C SER A 78 -5.58 4.99 -4.25
N ILE A 79 -6.12 4.37 -3.20
CA ILE A 79 -7.36 3.59 -3.29
C ILE A 79 -8.55 4.46 -3.71
N LEU A 80 -8.57 5.73 -3.31
CA LEU A 80 -9.64 6.65 -3.67
C LEU A 80 -9.70 6.99 -5.17
N MET A 81 -8.62 6.76 -5.90
CA MET A 81 -8.56 7.09 -7.34
C MET A 81 -9.44 6.18 -8.20
N ASN A 82 -9.72 4.95 -7.75
CA ASN A 82 -10.64 4.02 -8.42
C ASN A 82 -11.61 3.36 -7.44
N ILE A 83 -11.98 4.05 -6.39
CA ILE A 83 -12.86 3.52 -5.33
C ILE A 83 -14.24 3.10 -5.86
N GLN A 84 -14.69 3.65 -6.99
CA GLN A 84 -15.96 3.28 -7.63
C GLN A 84 -16.00 1.80 -8.02
N GLU A 85 -14.86 1.12 -8.19
CA GLU A 85 -14.78 -0.31 -8.48
C GLU A 85 -15.27 -1.18 -7.31
N MET A 86 -15.38 -0.63 -6.12
CA MET A 86 -16.10 -1.28 -5.01
C MET A 86 -17.55 -1.61 -5.37
N GLY A 87 -18.19 -0.78 -6.21
CA GLY A 87 -19.51 -1.08 -6.76
C GLY A 87 -19.53 -2.34 -7.64
N THR A 88 -18.49 -2.54 -8.43
CA THR A 88 -18.32 -3.76 -9.24
C THR A 88 -18.08 -4.99 -8.35
N LEU A 89 -17.23 -4.85 -7.31
CA LEU A 89 -17.02 -5.94 -6.34
C LEU A 89 -18.33 -6.35 -5.65
N ALA A 90 -19.13 -5.39 -5.22
CA ALA A 90 -20.43 -5.65 -4.60
C ALA A 90 -21.40 -6.32 -5.56
N GLN A 91 -21.51 -5.80 -6.80
CA GLN A 91 -22.41 -6.31 -7.83
C GLN A 91 -22.16 -7.79 -8.15
N TYR A 92 -20.88 -8.16 -8.27
CA TYR A 92 -20.46 -9.52 -8.65
C TYR A 92 -20.05 -10.39 -7.46
N ARG A 93 -20.18 -9.86 -6.23
CA ARG A 93 -19.82 -10.55 -4.98
C ARG A 93 -18.38 -11.07 -4.97
N LEU A 94 -17.46 -10.28 -5.49
CA LEU A 94 -16.04 -10.63 -5.56
C LEU A 94 -15.39 -10.41 -4.20
N PRO A 95 -14.80 -11.44 -3.57
CA PRO A 95 -14.31 -11.37 -2.19
C PRO A 95 -12.90 -10.74 -2.07
N VAL A 96 -12.62 -9.71 -2.86
CA VAL A 96 -11.37 -8.96 -2.81
C VAL A 96 -11.18 -8.31 -1.44
N LYS A 97 -9.95 -8.33 -0.93
CA LYS A 97 -9.56 -7.71 0.34
C LYS A 97 -8.71 -6.48 0.04
N VAL A 98 -9.14 -5.33 0.48
CA VAL A 98 -8.36 -4.09 0.43
C VAL A 98 -7.72 -3.87 1.79
N PHE A 99 -6.38 -3.85 1.81
CA PHE A 99 -5.57 -3.66 3.01
C PHE A 99 -4.87 -2.30 2.92
N ILE A 100 -5.46 -1.28 3.55
CA ILE A 100 -4.98 0.09 3.49
C ILE A 100 -3.91 0.30 4.57
N LEU A 101 -2.72 0.74 4.19
CA LEU A 101 -1.73 1.32 5.09
C LEU A 101 -1.97 2.83 5.15
N ASN A 102 -2.75 3.26 6.15
CA ASN A 102 -3.21 4.62 6.28
C ASN A 102 -2.28 5.42 7.19
N ASN A 103 -1.45 6.28 6.60
CA ASN A 103 -0.59 7.22 7.32
C ASN A 103 -1.03 8.69 7.14
N GLU A 104 -2.22 8.92 6.56
CA GLU A 104 -2.79 10.24 6.27
C GLU A 104 -1.94 11.10 5.32
N TYR A 105 -1.01 10.49 4.60
CA TYR A 105 -0.14 11.19 3.66
C TYR A 105 -0.06 10.48 2.31
N MET A 106 0.10 11.23 1.26
CA MET A 106 0.76 10.72 0.06
C MET A 106 2.23 10.46 0.44
N GLY A 107 2.46 9.29 1.06
CA GLY A 107 3.66 9.03 1.85
C GLY A 107 4.95 9.11 1.05
N MET A 108 4.99 8.68 -0.22
CA MET A 108 6.20 8.81 -1.05
C MET A 108 6.49 10.26 -1.40
N VAL A 109 5.46 11.08 -1.65
CA VAL A 109 5.60 12.53 -1.86
C VAL A 109 6.18 13.18 -0.60
N ARG A 110 5.62 12.88 0.58
CA ARG A 110 6.13 13.36 1.86
C ARG A 110 7.59 12.97 2.07
N GLN A 111 7.96 11.71 1.81
CA GLN A 111 9.31 11.19 1.97
C GLN A 111 10.32 11.98 1.10
N TRP A 112 9.98 12.27 -0.14
CA TRP A 112 10.81 13.09 -1.01
C TRP A 112 10.94 14.52 -0.50
N GLN A 113 9.85 15.11 -0.05
CA GLN A 113 9.87 16.45 0.56
C GLN A 113 10.77 16.49 1.80
N GLU A 114 10.74 15.45 2.62
CA GLU A 114 11.60 15.33 3.80
C GLU A 114 13.07 15.16 3.42
N LEU A 115 13.40 14.13 2.66
CA LEU A 115 14.77 13.71 2.42
C LEU A 115 15.51 14.55 1.39
N LEU A 116 14.82 15.06 0.37
CA LEU A 116 15.42 15.72 -0.78
C LEU A 116 15.12 17.22 -0.89
N HIS A 117 14.09 17.70 -0.20
CA HIS A 117 13.63 19.10 -0.29
C HIS A 117 13.61 19.84 1.04
N GLY A 118 14.46 19.41 2.01
CA GLY A 118 14.65 20.09 3.27
C GLY A 118 13.39 20.20 4.12
N SER A 119 12.56 19.16 4.13
CA SER A 119 11.30 19.07 4.88
C SER A 119 10.29 20.17 4.53
N ARG A 120 10.32 20.66 3.29
CA ARG A 120 9.34 21.63 2.78
C ARG A 120 8.10 20.90 2.30
N TYR A 121 7.22 20.58 3.24
CA TYR A 121 5.98 19.87 2.95
C TYR A 121 4.96 20.76 2.26
N SER A 122 4.35 20.25 1.19
CA SER A 122 3.30 20.94 0.42
C SER A 122 2.32 19.91 -0.13
N GLU A 123 1.05 20.06 0.21
CA GLU A 123 -0.09 19.29 -0.30
C GLU A 123 0.08 17.77 -0.28
N SER A 124 0.90 17.23 0.61
CA SER A 124 1.08 15.78 0.79
C SER A 124 0.25 15.20 1.94
N TYR A 125 -0.27 16.05 2.84
CA TYR A 125 -1.10 15.64 3.96
C TYR A 125 -2.59 15.61 3.57
N SER A 126 -3.27 14.56 3.94
CA SER A 126 -4.69 14.34 3.64
C SER A 126 -5.56 14.65 4.87
N ALA A 127 -5.87 15.93 5.06
CA ALA A 127 -6.62 16.40 6.25
C ALA A 127 -8.09 15.95 6.32
N ALA A 128 -8.68 15.51 5.21
CA ALA A 128 -10.10 15.19 5.10
C ALA A 128 -10.35 13.85 4.41
N LEU A 129 -9.74 12.80 4.94
CA LEU A 129 -9.99 11.44 4.47
C LEU A 129 -11.41 10.97 4.83
N PRO A 130 -12.03 10.14 4.00
CA PRO A 130 -13.27 9.48 4.37
C PRO A 130 -13.03 8.50 5.53
N ASP A 131 -14.07 8.21 6.28
CA ASP A 131 -14.08 7.06 7.17
C ASP A 131 -14.17 5.79 6.32
N PHE A 132 -13.06 5.06 6.17
CA PHE A 132 -12.97 3.89 5.29
C PHE A 132 -13.87 2.74 5.74
N VAL A 133 -14.20 2.64 7.03
CA VAL A 133 -15.17 1.65 7.52
C VAL A 133 -16.56 1.97 6.98
N LYS A 134 -17.02 3.21 7.14
CA LYS A 134 -18.31 3.64 6.60
C LYS A 134 -18.34 3.64 5.07
N LEU A 135 -17.22 3.94 4.46
CA LEU A 135 -17.09 3.87 2.99
C LEU A 135 -17.27 2.43 2.50
N ALA A 136 -16.65 1.45 3.14
CA ALA A 136 -16.87 0.04 2.84
C ALA A 136 -18.35 -0.35 2.98
N GLU A 137 -18.96 0.01 4.09
CA GLU A 137 -20.38 -0.26 4.37
C GLU A 137 -21.31 0.36 3.31
N SER A 138 -20.99 1.56 2.82
CA SER A 138 -21.77 2.21 1.75
C SER A 138 -21.76 1.45 0.43
N PHE A 139 -20.73 0.62 0.20
CA PHE A 139 -20.61 -0.30 -0.93
C PHE A 139 -21.03 -1.75 -0.59
N HIS A 140 -21.74 -1.96 0.53
CA HIS A 140 -22.14 -3.29 1.01
C HIS A 140 -20.95 -4.24 1.26
N ALA A 141 -19.77 -3.69 1.48
CA ALA A 141 -18.57 -4.40 1.90
C ALA A 141 -18.40 -4.32 3.42
N LYS A 142 -17.56 -5.19 3.96
CA LYS A 142 -17.21 -5.12 5.38
C LYS A 142 -16.09 -4.09 5.58
N GLY A 143 -16.27 -3.19 6.54
CA GLY A 143 -15.23 -2.29 7.02
C GLY A 143 -14.59 -2.82 8.30
N LEU A 144 -13.27 -2.77 8.37
CA LEU A 144 -12.46 -3.10 9.54
C LEU A 144 -11.44 -2.01 9.79
N ARG A 145 -11.01 -1.84 11.04
CA ARG A 145 -9.94 -0.88 11.39
C ARG A 145 -9.06 -1.42 12.49
N ALA A 146 -7.75 -1.19 12.34
CA ALA A 146 -6.77 -1.36 13.41
C ALA A 146 -6.05 -0.02 13.63
N THR A 147 -6.05 0.47 14.88
CA THR A 147 -5.35 1.68 15.31
C THR A 147 -4.16 1.36 16.20
N GLU A 148 -4.11 0.15 16.73
CA GLU A 148 -3.07 -0.34 17.62
C GLU A 148 -2.49 -1.65 17.09
N ALA A 149 -1.21 -1.89 17.40
CA ALA A 149 -0.48 -3.04 16.86
C ALA A 149 -1.04 -4.40 17.33
N ASP A 150 -1.63 -4.48 18.49
CA ASP A 150 -2.23 -5.69 19.05
C ASP A 150 -3.56 -6.10 18.39
N GLN A 151 -4.22 -5.16 17.71
CA GLN A 151 -5.44 -5.42 16.94
C GLN A 151 -5.17 -6.02 15.57
N LEU A 152 -3.94 -5.90 15.07
CA LEU A 152 -3.60 -6.16 13.67
C LEU A 152 -3.88 -7.60 13.24
N ASP A 153 -3.46 -8.57 14.03
CA ASP A 153 -3.63 -9.99 13.70
C ASP A 153 -5.10 -10.39 13.61
N ASP A 154 -5.92 -9.92 14.54
CA ASP A 154 -7.36 -10.19 14.55
C ASP A 154 -8.04 -9.57 13.33
N VAL A 155 -7.70 -8.32 13.00
CA VAL A 155 -8.22 -7.63 11.82
C VAL A 155 -7.84 -8.35 10.53
N ILE A 156 -6.58 -8.79 10.39
CA ILE A 156 -6.14 -9.54 9.20
C ILE A 156 -6.90 -10.87 9.09
N ARG A 157 -7.01 -11.62 10.18
CA ARG A 157 -7.73 -12.91 10.19
C ARG A 157 -9.21 -12.73 9.86
N GLU A 158 -9.85 -11.73 10.44
CA GLU A 158 -11.26 -11.42 10.16
C GLU A 158 -11.45 -10.97 8.71
N MET A 159 -10.56 -10.12 8.18
CA MET A 159 -10.56 -9.71 6.77
C MET A 159 -10.50 -10.91 5.83
N ILE A 160 -9.57 -11.84 6.06
CA ILE A 160 -9.38 -13.02 5.21
C ILE A 160 -10.55 -14.00 5.33
N ALA A 161 -11.11 -14.17 6.53
CA ALA A 161 -12.21 -15.11 6.79
C ALA A 161 -13.55 -14.62 6.21
N HIS A 162 -13.73 -13.32 6.01
CA HIS A 162 -15.00 -12.78 5.51
C HIS A 162 -15.27 -13.22 4.06
N PRO A 163 -16.48 -13.73 3.73
CA PRO A 163 -16.76 -14.27 2.39
C PRO A 163 -16.98 -13.23 1.29
N GLY A 164 -17.14 -11.95 1.64
CA GLY A 164 -17.36 -10.83 0.72
C GLY A 164 -16.18 -9.88 0.61
N PRO A 165 -16.34 -8.76 -0.12
CA PRO A 165 -15.33 -7.71 -0.18
C PRO A 165 -15.13 -7.06 1.20
N VAL A 166 -13.90 -6.64 1.48
CA VAL A 166 -13.51 -6.00 2.75
C VAL A 166 -12.59 -4.82 2.47
N ILE A 167 -12.77 -3.75 3.23
CA ILE A 167 -11.74 -2.71 3.40
C ILE A 167 -11.25 -2.79 4.84
N ALA A 168 -9.96 -3.06 5.03
CA ALA A 168 -9.29 -3.00 6.31
C ALA A 168 -8.39 -1.75 6.35
N ASP A 169 -8.75 -0.79 7.19
CA ASP A 169 -8.05 0.47 7.40
C ASP A 169 -7.04 0.31 8.54
N ILE A 170 -5.77 0.18 8.19
CA ILE A 170 -4.68 -0.04 9.15
C ILE A 170 -3.96 1.29 9.35
N CYS A 171 -4.20 1.93 10.50
CA CYS A 171 -3.53 3.16 10.88
C CYS A 171 -2.06 2.87 11.19
N VAL A 172 -1.17 3.56 10.49
CA VAL A 172 0.29 3.37 10.62
C VAL A 172 0.99 4.69 10.89
N ASP A 173 2.27 4.62 11.26
CA ASP A 173 3.07 5.82 11.57
C ASP A 173 3.12 6.78 10.37
N GLN A 174 2.87 8.06 10.62
CA GLN A 174 2.83 9.10 9.61
C GLN A 174 4.19 9.46 9.04
N LYS A 175 5.27 9.24 9.81
CA LYS A 175 6.61 9.71 9.50
C LYS A 175 7.55 8.63 9.01
N GLU A 176 7.11 7.37 9.05
CA GLU A 176 7.94 6.25 8.59
C GLU A 176 8.31 6.42 7.10
N ASN A 177 9.57 6.19 6.80
CA ASN A 177 10.11 6.26 5.45
C ASN A 177 10.50 4.87 4.94
N VAL A 178 10.47 4.71 3.62
CA VAL A 178 10.96 3.49 2.96
C VAL A 178 12.48 3.56 2.85
N PHE A 179 13.16 2.60 3.45
CA PHE A 179 14.60 2.40 3.32
C PHE A 179 14.89 0.94 2.93
N PRO A 180 15.99 0.67 2.19
CA PRO A 180 16.93 1.64 1.60
C PRO A 180 16.28 2.46 0.48
N MET A 181 16.80 3.67 0.25
CA MET A 181 16.38 4.54 -0.84
C MET A 181 17.61 4.99 -1.63
N ILE A 182 17.53 4.90 -2.96
CA ILE A 182 18.57 5.42 -3.87
C ILE A 182 18.07 6.75 -4.42
N PRO A 183 18.71 7.89 -4.08
CA PRO A 183 18.36 9.17 -4.68
C PRO A 183 18.52 9.14 -6.21
N SER A 184 17.74 9.95 -6.90
CA SER A 184 17.85 10.06 -8.35
C SER A 184 19.27 10.44 -8.78
N GLY A 185 19.84 9.70 -9.71
CA GLY A 185 21.22 9.91 -10.20
C GLY A 185 22.33 9.31 -9.32
N ALA A 186 22.01 8.76 -8.16
CA ALA A 186 22.97 8.09 -7.29
C ALA A 186 23.24 6.63 -7.70
N ALA A 187 24.41 6.11 -7.36
CA ALA A 187 24.75 4.70 -7.54
C ALA A 187 24.18 3.83 -6.40
N HIS A 188 24.05 2.51 -6.61
CA HIS A 188 23.49 1.59 -5.61
C HIS A 188 24.26 1.57 -4.29
N ASN A 189 25.57 1.82 -4.31
CA ASN A 189 26.40 1.91 -3.11
C ASN A 189 26.24 3.24 -2.35
N GLU A 190 25.49 4.19 -2.91
CA GLU A 190 25.19 5.51 -2.31
C GLU A 190 23.77 5.56 -1.73
N MET A 191 23.15 4.39 -1.53
CA MET A 191 21.79 4.32 -0.97
C MET A 191 21.71 4.86 0.46
N ILE A 192 20.62 5.54 0.77
CA ILE A 192 20.26 5.97 2.12
C ILE A 192 19.67 4.77 2.85
N LEU A 193 20.27 4.36 3.95
CA LEU A 193 19.88 3.14 4.68
C LEU A 193 18.93 3.40 5.85
N ALA A 194 18.98 4.63 6.42
CA ALA A 194 18.13 5.01 7.56
C ALA A 194 17.95 6.52 7.64
N ALA A 195 16.95 6.96 8.40
CA ALA A 195 16.73 8.36 8.71
C ALA A 195 17.98 8.98 9.37
N GLY A 196 18.35 10.18 8.97
CA GLY A 196 19.53 10.91 9.51
C GLY A 196 20.87 10.46 8.92
N GLN A 197 20.94 9.38 8.17
CA GLN A 197 22.08 9.17 7.27
C GLN A 197 21.89 10.09 6.06
N GLN A 198 22.65 11.14 6.01
CA GLN A 198 23.02 11.74 4.74
C GLN A 198 23.87 10.64 4.06
N GLY A 199 23.25 9.85 3.22
CA GLY A 199 24.00 8.95 2.34
C GLY A 199 25.09 9.81 1.71
N GLY A 200 26.28 9.26 1.41
CA GLY A 200 27.41 9.99 0.86
C GLY A 200 27.16 10.79 -0.42
N VAL A 201 25.92 11.08 -0.72
CA VAL A 201 25.44 12.07 -1.66
C VAL A 201 25.75 13.42 -1.04
N ALA A 202 26.91 13.92 -1.33
CA ALA A 202 27.18 15.33 -1.27
C ALA A 202 26.08 16.02 -2.10
N GLY A 203 25.05 16.50 -1.41
CA GLY A 203 23.93 17.27 -1.92
C GLY A 203 23.29 16.73 -3.20
N VAL A 204 21.99 16.78 -3.27
CA VAL A 204 21.27 16.69 -4.56
C VAL A 204 22.06 17.46 -5.59
N THR A 205 22.51 16.81 -6.67
CA THR A 205 23.25 17.45 -7.76
C THR A 205 22.45 18.69 -8.21
N ASP A 206 23.13 19.72 -8.68
CA ASP A 206 22.45 20.93 -9.16
C ASP A 206 21.40 20.59 -10.25
N GLU A 207 21.61 19.47 -10.99
CA GLU A 207 20.65 18.89 -11.93
C GLU A 207 19.42 18.29 -11.23
N GLY A 208 19.56 17.65 -10.07
CA GLY A 208 18.42 17.20 -9.25
C GLY A 208 17.61 18.34 -8.65
N LYS A 209 18.23 19.54 -8.50
CA LYS A 209 17.55 20.78 -8.11
C LYS A 209 16.78 21.44 -9.26
N VAL A 210 17.10 21.10 -10.50
CA VAL A 210 16.50 21.69 -11.72
C VAL A 210 15.27 20.90 -12.18
N LEU A 211 15.08 19.69 -11.69
CA LEU A 211 13.92 18.82 -12.01
C LEU A 211 12.71 19.07 -11.10
N VAL A 212 12.70 20.20 -10.37
CA VAL A 212 11.59 20.62 -9.50
C VAL A 212 11.08 21.97 -9.97
#